data_cd13b121a17a829a7d8e38e6f99794f1
#
_entry.id   cd13b121a17a829a7d8e38e6f99794f1
#
_cell.length_a   1.000
_cell.length_b   1.000
_cell.length_c   1.000
_cell.angle_alpha   90.00
_cell.angle_beta   90.00
_cell.angle_gamma   90.00
#
_symmetry.space_group_name_H-M   'P 1'
#
loop_
_entity.id
_entity.type
_entity.pdbx_description
1 polymer ?
#
loop_
_entity_poly.entity_id
_entity_poly.type
_entity_poly.pdbx_seq_one_letter_code
_entity_poly.pdbx_strand_id
1 'polypeptide(L)'
;MSRTISQLDVGTSIYIEESGVPKEYILLKKDSAGCILLRAKALEARRINPTNTAIYENSEMDAWLIDDTTGFMSLFDAQTQAEIVSRSRPTYEYGDAECHYISRRAFLLTYGELFLSAPTAIEPLTGLTPVLMIWKGTNDGNSARIAYNEADQAVNWWESSPHSATAVYAVVTNGASGYSDASSTGNWARPALNVSSDTIVSDEGAEIIYLMPSKGYREVEFSGKALELAQRPKKAVVEYNAVDLYDVAVYVCNNYGDSSPTWVPVTSGAEVELTNTVKQTENWEVGVKCYGKSSLYGYFEEPIIKLEVA
;
A
#
# COMPACT_ATOMS: atom_id res chain seq x y z
N MET A 1 6.67 -9.38 -15.15
CA MET A 1 7.19 -7.99 -15.29
C MET A 1 6.51 -7.14 -14.24
N SER A 2 7.29 -6.40 -13.45
CA SER A 2 6.70 -5.46 -12.50
C SER A 2 5.90 -4.40 -13.25
N ARG A 3 4.69 -4.10 -12.79
CA ARG A 3 3.84 -3.04 -13.35
C ARG A 3 3.71 -1.90 -12.35
N THR A 4 3.44 -0.71 -12.84
CA THR A 4 3.20 0.45 -12.00
C THR A 4 1.70 0.62 -11.73
N ILE A 5 1.38 1.32 -10.64
CA ILE A 5 -0.01 1.62 -10.28
C ILE A 5 -0.75 2.37 -11.40
N SER A 6 -0.06 3.20 -12.17
CA SER A 6 -0.65 3.93 -13.31
C SER A 6 -1.11 3.03 -14.46
N GLN A 7 -0.64 1.78 -14.50
CA GLN A 7 -1.06 0.79 -15.50
C GLN A 7 -2.35 0.03 -15.12
N LEU A 8 -2.80 0.15 -13.86
CA LEU A 8 -4.03 -0.47 -13.40
C LEU A 8 -5.26 0.30 -13.89
N ASP A 9 -6.38 -0.40 -14.00
CA ASP A 9 -7.65 0.24 -14.28
C ASP A 9 -8.19 0.95 -13.04
N VAL A 10 -8.85 2.08 -13.28
CA VAL A 10 -9.58 2.80 -12.23
C VAL A 10 -10.73 1.88 -11.72
N GLY A 11 -10.91 1.82 -10.40
CA GLY A 11 -11.79 0.86 -9.72
C GLY A 11 -11.07 -0.39 -9.21
N THR A 12 -9.80 -0.58 -9.56
CA THR A 12 -9.01 -1.71 -9.06
C THR A 12 -8.79 -1.57 -7.54
N SER A 13 -8.97 -2.68 -6.83
CA SER A 13 -8.60 -2.81 -5.42
C SER A 13 -7.10 -3.06 -5.29
N ILE A 14 -6.45 -2.29 -4.42
CA ILE A 14 -5.02 -2.36 -4.12
C ILE A 14 -4.88 -2.46 -2.60
N TYR A 15 -4.03 -3.37 -2.14
CA TYR A 15 -3.77 -3.53 -0.71
C TYR A 15 -2.52 -2.79 -0.30
N ILE A 16 -2.63 -2.02 0.78
CA ILE A 16 -1.52 -1.29 1.41
C ILE A 16 -1.45 -1.72 2.87
N GLU A 17 -0.24 -1.93 3.37
CA GLU A 17 -0.07 -2.33 4.76
C GLU A 17 -0.22 -1.14 5.70
N GLU A 18 -1.16 -1.24 6.65
CA GLU A 18 -1.33 -0.34 7.79
C GLU A 18 -0.92 -1.08 9.08
N SER A 19 0.15 -0.66 9.73
CA SER A 19 0.67 -1.30 10.96
C SER A 19 0.84 -2.82 10.86
N GLY A 20 1.34 -3.31 9.72
CA GLY A 20 1.56 -4.74 9.48
C GLY A 20 0.31 -5.51 9.03
N VAL A 21 -0.80 -4.84 8.74
CA VAL A 21 -2.05 -5.47 8.29
C VAL A 21 -2.47 -4.92 6.94
N PRO A 22 -2.63 -5.75 5.90
CA PRO A 22 -3.11 -5.31 4.60
C PRO A 22 -4.50 -4.71 4.69
N LYS A 23 -4.67 -3.53 4.13
CA LYS A 23 -5.94 -2.83 4.01
C LYS A 23 -6.23 -2.51 2.56
N GLU A 24 -7.47 -2.71 2.17
CA GLU A 24 -7.94 -2.48 0.82
C GLU A 24 -8.13 -0.99 0.54
N TYR A 25 -7.64 -0.56 -0.61
CA TYR A 25 -7.82 0.76 -1.20
C TYR A 25 -8.35 0.64 -2.62
N ILE A 26 -9.15 1.58 -3.05
CA ILE A 26 -9.75 1.62 -4.38
C ILE A 26 -9.08 2.72 -5.19
N LEU A 27 -8.55 2.38 -6.37
CA LEU A 27 -7.97 3.35 -7.30
C LEU A 27 -9.07 4.21 -7.93
N LEU A 28 -9.11 5.50 -7.57
CA LEU A 28 -10.16 6.42 -8.05
C LEU A 28 -9.75 7.27 -9.25
N LYS A 29 -8.46 7.61 -9.36
CA LYS A 29 -7.96 8.52 -10.41
C LYS A 29 -6.49 8.27 -10.70
N LYS A 30 -6.11 8.50 -11.93
CA LYS A 30 -4.73 8.52 -12.41
C LYS A 30 -4.51 9.79 -13.26
N ASP A 31 -3.48 10.55 -12.94
CA ASP A 31 -3.02 11.68 -13.75
C ASP A 31 -1.54 12.01 -13.49
N SER A 32 -1.03 13.10 -14.03
CA SER A 32 0.37 13.50 -13.86
C SER A 32 0.75 13.89 -12.42
N ALA A 33 -0.22 14.11 -11.54
CA ALA A 33 0.02 14.41 -10.13
C ALA A 33 0.05 13.15 -9.25
N GLY A 34 -0.21 11.97 -9.85
CA GLY A 34 -0.23 10.68 -9.15
C GLY A 34 -1.57 9.94 -9.26
N CYS A 35 -1.74 8.97 -8.39
CA CYS A 35 -2.90 8.10 -8.31
C CYS A 35 -3.65 8.32 -7.00
N ILE A 36 -4.95 8.62 -7.06
CA ILE A 36 -5.77 8.76 -5.86
C ILE A 36 -6.32 7.39 -5.48
N LEU A 37 -6.03 6.96 -4.27
CA LEU A 37 -6.52 5.75 -3.64
C LEU A 37 -7.44 6.12 -2.48
N LEU A 38 -8.64 5.55 -2.42
CA LEU A 38 -9.58 5.70 -1.31
C LEU A 38 -9.58 4.43 -0.48
N ARG A 39 -9.39 4.54 0.82
CA ARG A 39 -9.52 3.40 1.73
C ARG A 39 -10.92 2.78 1.60
N ALA A 40 -11.00 1.46 1.38
CA ALA A 40 -12.27 0.78 1.12
C ALA A 40 -13.19 0.86 2.35
N LYS A 41 -12.67 0.56 3.54
CA LYS A 41 -13.38 0.68 4.81
C LYS A 41 -13.06 1.99 5.53
N ALA A 42 -14.03 2.55 6.24
CA ALA A 42 -13.80 3.67 7.14
C ALA A 42 -12.91 3.23 8.32
N LEU A 43 -12.03 4.12 8.78
CA LEU A 43 -10.97 3.78 9.73
C LEU A 43 -11.44 3.90 11.18
N GLU A 44 -11.83 5.10 11.59
CA GLU A 44 -12.28 5.38 12.95
C GLU A 44 -13.25 6.56 12.99
N ALA A 45 -14.08 6.62 14.02
CA ALA A 45 -14.97 7.74 14.27
C ALA A 45 -14.17 8.91 14.86
N ARG A 46 -14.24 10.08 14.21
CA ARG A 46 -13.43 11.26 14.55
C ARG A 46 -14.13 12.54 14.10
N ARG A 47 -14.03 13.60 14.89
CA ARG A 47 -14.54 14.93 14.52
C ARG A 47 -13.61 15.62 13.49
N ILE A 48 -14.18 16.59 12.77
CA ILE A 48 -13.37 17.49 11.93
C ILE A 48 -12.64 18.49 12.82
N ASN A 49 -13.36 19.18 13.71
CA ASN A 49 -12.83 20.25 14.52
C ASN A 49 -13.50 20.31 15.91
N PRO A 50 -12.73 20.44 17.01
CA PRO A 50 -13.29 20.51 18.35
C PRO A 50 -14.07 21.80 18.60
N THR A 51 -13.75 22.89 17.89
CA THR A 51 -14.38 24.20 18.03
C THR A 51 -15.66 24.36 17.22
N ASN A 52 -16.15 23.27 16.61
CA ASN A 52 -17.34 23.26 15.76
C ASN A 52 -17.28 24.28 14.60
N THR A 53 -16.08 24.41 13.98
CA THR A 53 -15.90 25.19 12.76
C THR A 53 -15.73 24.26 11.59
N ALA A 54 -16.39 24.54 10.46
CA ALA A 54 -16.37 23.72 9.26
C ALA A 54 -15.14 24.01 8.36
N ILE A 55 -14.06 24.49 8.95
CA ILE A 55 -12.79 24.73 8.27
C ILE A 55 -12.02 23.42 8.25
N TYR A 56 -11.76 22.90 7.04
CA TYR A 56 -11.00 21.64 6.89
C TYR A 56 -9.49 21.87 7.02
N GLU A 57 -8.96 22.90 6.39
CA GLU A 57 -7.54 23.21 6.44
C GLU A 57 -7.07 23.47 7.87
N ASN A 58 -6.03 22.77 8.29
CA ASN A 58 -5.48 22.80 9.65
C ASN A 58 -6.47 22.38 10.77
N SER A 59 -7.58 21.73 10.40
CA SER A 59 -8.46 21.13 11.38
C SER A 59 -7.78 19.97 12.13
N GLU A 60 -8.41 19.49 13.23
CA GLU A 60 -7.92 18.29 13.93
C GLU A 60 -7.87 17.08 13.00
N MET A 61 -8.85 16.93 12.10
CA MET A 61 -8.88 15.86 11.10
C MET A 61 -7.76 15.99 10.08
N ASP A 62 -7.58 17.17 9.50
CA ASP A 62 -6.53 17.42 8.49
C ASP A 62 -5.13 17.21 9.08
N ALA A 63 -4.87 17.76 10.27
CA ALA A 63 -3.62 17.57 10.98
C ALA A 63 -3.33 16.09 11.27
N TRP A 64 -4.34 15.35 11.74
CA TRP A 64 -4.21 13.92 12.01
C TRP A 64 -3.97 13.10 10.74
N LEU A 65 -4.62 13.45 9.63
CA LEU A 65 -4.43 12.71 8.36
C LEU A 65 -2.99 12.79 7.85
N ILE A 66 -2.31 13.92 8.05
CA ILE A 66 -0.95 14.14 7.54
C ILE A 66 0.16 13.86 8.57
N ASP A 67 -0.19 13.59 9.81
CA ASP A 67 0.77 13.31 10.89
C ASP A 67 1.38 11.90 10.70
N ASP A 68 2.69 11.88 10.47
CA ASP A 68 3.49 10.67 10.22
C ASP A 68 4.03 10.00 11.51
N THR A 69 3.70 10.57 12.69
CA THR A 69 4.18 10.10 14.01
C THR A 69 3.08 9.39 14.79
N THR A 70 1.89 10.00 14.87
CA THR A 70 0.78 9.53 15.70
C THR A 70 -0.56 9.53 14.97
N GLY A 71 -0.60 10.08 13.77
CA GLY A 71 -1.78 10.20 12.93
C GLY A 71 -1.94 9.06 11.92
N PHE A 72 -2.77 9.31 10.92
CA PHE A 72 -3.06 8.31 9.89
C PHE A 72 -1.81 7.91 9.09
N MET A 73 -0.94 8.87 8.74
CA MET A 73 0.29 8.56 8.02
C MET A 73 1.26 7.68 8.81
N SER A 74 1.19 7.68 10.16
CA SER A 74 2.02 6.81 11.01
C SER A 74 1.69 5.32 10.88
N LEU A 75 0.55 4.98 10.28
CA LEU A 75 0.16 3.58 10.04
C LEU A 75 1.01 2.92 8.95
N PHE A 76 1.69 3.72 8.12
CA PHE A 76 2.53 3.24 7.03
C PHE A 76 4.00 3.23 7.43
N ASP A 77 4.74 2.25 6.96
CA ASP A 77 6.19 2.26 7.10
C ASP A 77 6.82 3.40 6.28
N ALA A 78 8.09 3.72 6.56
CA ALA A 78 8.79 4.83 5.92
C ALA A 78 8.89 4.69 4.40
N GLN A 79 8.89 3.46 3.88
CA GLN A 79 9.00 3.19 2.46
C GLN A 79 7.67 3.45 1.77
N THR A 80 6.58 2.94 2.34
CA THR A 80 5.22 3.24 1.86
C THR A 80 4.92 4.75 1.95
N GLN A 81 5.33 5.41 3.04
CA GLN A 81 5.18 6.86 3.17
C GLN A 81 5.92 7.65 2.08
N ALA A 82 7.05 7.16 1.58
CA ALA A 82 7.81 7.80 0.51
C ALA A 82 7.10 7.72 -0.86
N GLU A 83 6.25 6.73 -1.07
CA GLU A 83 5.42 6.60 -2.28
C GLU A 83 4.16 7.47 -2.22
N ILE A 84 3.73 7.88 -1.01
CA ILE A 84 2.57 8.75 -0.82
C ILE A 84 3.01 10.20 -0.98
N VAL A 85 2.75 10.75 -2.15
CA VAL A 85 3.24 12.06 -2.58
C VAL A 85 2.18 13.15 -2.42
N SER A 86 2.63 14.39 -2.26
CA SER A 86 1.71 15.52 -2.11
C SER A 86 0.95 15.83 -3.40
N ARG A 87 -0.32 16.19 -3.23
CA ARG A 87 -1.21 16.64 -4.28
C ARG A 87 -1.90 17.95 -3.89
N SER A 88 -2.09 18.83 -4.86
CA SER A 88 -2.90 20.05 -4.71
C SER A 88 -4.37 19.68 -4.54
N ARG A 89 -4.99 20.09 -3.43
CA ARG A 89 -6.37 19.82 -3.04
C ARG A 89 -7.16 21.10 -2.88
N PRO A 90 -8.34 21.23 -3.49
CA PRO A 90 -9.19 22.38 -3.26
C PRO A 90 -9.73 22.39 -1.83
N THR A 91 -9.80 23.57 -1.26
CA THR A 91 -10.45 23.81 0.04
C THR A 91 -11.04 25.22 0.06
N TYR A 92 -12.01 25.43 0.91
CA TYR A 92 -12.66 26.74 1.10
C TYR A 92 -13.37 26.77 2.45
N GLU A 93 -13.63 27.97 2.96
CA GLU A 93 -14.51 28.17 4.12
C GLU A 93 -15.92 28.51 3.67
N TYR A 94 -16.88 28.26 4.55
CA TYR A 94 -18.27 28.61 4.25
C TYR A 94 -18.44 30.13 4.15
N GLY A 95 -18.88 30.58 2.99
CA GLY A 95 -19.03 32.02 2.70
C GLY A 95 -17.88 32.63 1.90
N ASP A 96 -16.83 31.87 1.62
CA ASP A 96 -15.75 32.31 0.71
C ASP A 96 -16.30 32.59 -0.69
N ALA A 97 -15.66 33.54 -1.37
CA ALA A 97 -15.93 33.85 -2.76
C ALA A 97 -15.08 33.01 -3.73
N GLU A 98 -13.98 32.44 -3.26
CA GLU A 98 -13.01 31.70 -4.04
C GLU A 98 -12.54 30.45 -3.28
N CYS A 99 -12.25 29.40 -4.04
CA CYS A 99 -11.58 28.21 -3.55
C CYS A 99 -10.06 28.43 -3.59
N HIS A 100 -9.35 28.01 -2.57
CA HIS A 100 -7.88 27.97 -2.57
C HIS A 100 -7.37 26.50 -2.56
N TYR A 101 -6.05 26.31 -2.61
CA TYR A 101 -5.47 25.00 -2.74
C TYR A 101 -4.42 24.72 -1.67
N ILE A 102 -4.53 23.58 -1.04
CA ILE A 102 -3.57 23.07 -0.06
C ILE A 102 -2.85 21.85 -0.62
N SER A 103 -1.64 21.59 -0.16
CA SER A 103 -0.84 20.43 -0.58
C SER A 103 -0.95 19.34 0.48
N ARG A 104 -1.51 18.17 0.13
CA ARG A 104 -1.75 17.07 1.07
C ARG A 104 -1.39 15.73 0.44
N ARG A 105 -0.80 14.85 1.24
CA ARG A 105 -0.51 13.44 0.90
C ARG A 105 -1.71 12.55 1.19
N ALA A 106 -2.36 12.78 2.32
CA ALA A 106 -3.59 12.13 2.77
C ALA A 106 -4.66 13.19 3.00
N PHE A 107 -5.91 12.91 2.64
CA PHE A 107 -7.01 13.88 2.67
C PHE A 107 -8.38 13.19 2.67
N LEU A 108 -9.42 13.93 2.96
CA LEU A 108 -10.80 13.54 2.69
C LEU A 108 -11.20 13.99 1.26
N LEU A 109 -12.09 13.23 0.64
CA LEU A 109 -12.67 13.64 -0.64
C LEU A 109 -13.64 14.80 -0.43
N THR A 110 -13.79 15.66 -1.45
CA THR A 110 -14.75 16.75 -1.46
C THR A 110 -16.13 16.27 -1.87
N TYR A 111 -17.15 17.08 -1.60
CA TYR A 111 -18.51 16.83 -2.07
C TYR A 111 -18.55 16.69 -3.61
N GLY A 112 -17.88 17.61 -4.33
CA GLY A 112 -17.84 17.60 -5.80
C GLY A 112 -17.22 16.34 -6.36
N GLU A 113 -16.24 15.75 -5.68
CA GLU A 113 -15.65 14.48 -6.07
C GLU A 113 -16.59 13.30 -5.87
N LEU A 114 -17.40 13.32 -4.82
CA LEU A 114 -18.28 12.20 -4.47
C LEU A 114 -19.63 12.22 -5.19
N PHE A 115 -20.16 13.42 -5.47
CA PHE A 115 -21.49 13.58 -6.07
C PHE A 115 -21.46 14.15 -7.47
N LEU A 116 -20.25 14.45 -8.02
CA LEU A 116 -20.04 15.03 -9.36
C LEU A 116 -20.84 16.31 -9.60
N SER A 117 -21.13 17.01 -8.54
CA SER A 117 -21.80 18.31 -8.55
C SER A 117 -21.14 19.21 -7.52
N ALA A 118 -20.91 20.47 -7.83
CA ALA A 118 -20.39 21.39 -6.87
C ALA A 118 -21.50 21.72 -5.84
N PRO A 119 -21.24 21.64 -4.52
CA PRO A 119 -22.20 22.04 -3.51
C PRO A 119 -22.34 23.56 -3.46
N THR A 120 -21.32 24.27 -3.95
CA THR A 120 -21.26 25.73 -4.08
C THR A 120 -20.67 26.06 -5.46
N ALA A 121 -20.91 27.31 -5.93
CA ALA A 121 -20.35 27.76 -7.21
C ALA A 121 -18.81 27.84 -7.24
N ILE A 122 -18.17 27.82 -6.09
CA ILE A 122 -16.71 27.93 -5.96
C ILE A 122 -15.99 26.60 -5.85
N GLU A 123 -16.68 25.51 -5.50
CA GLU A 123 -16.03 24.20 -5.44
C GLU A 123 -15.78 23.65 -6.86
N PRO A 124 -14.53 23.49 -7.26
CA PRO A 124 -14.23 22.96 -8.59
C PRO A 124 -14.63 21.48 -8.65
N LEU A 125 -15.20 21.08 -9.79
CA LEU A 125 -15.32 19.68 -10.14
C LEU A 125 -13.91 19.17 -10.47
N THR A 126 -13.28 18.47 -9.56
CA THR A 126 -11.86 18.08 -9.64
C THR A 126 -11.58 16.97 -10.66
N GLY A 127 -12.57 16.64 -11.50
CA GLY A 127 -12.41 15.68 -12.59
C GLY A 127 -11.99 14.28 -12.09
N LEU A 128 -12.45 13.86 -10.93
CA LEU A 128 -12.60 12.44 -10.69
C LEU A 128 -13.53 11.97 -11.81
N THR A 129 -12.97 11.40 -12.84
CA THR A 129 -13.79 10.65 -13.79
C THR A 129 -14.63 9.74 -12.93
N PRO A 130 -15.97 9.82 -13.01
CA PRO A 130 -16.78 8.92 -12.23
C PRO A 130 -16.19 7.57 -12.54
N VAL A 131 -15.71 6.93 -11.54
CA VAL A 131 -15.28 5.58 -11.64
C VAL A 131 -16.53 4.82 -11.77
N LEU A 132 -17.03 5.21 -12.84
CA LEU A 132 -17.79 4.45 -13.76
C LEU A 132 -19.00 3.76 -13.17
N MET A 133 -18.82 2.98 -12.26
CA MET A 133 -19.87 2.20 -11.65
C MET A 133 -19.99 2.48 -10.17
N ILE A 134 -18.99 3.11 -9.60
CA ILE A 134 -18.95 3.36 -8.17
C ILE A 134 -19.74 4.62 -7.83
N TRP A 135 -19.64 5.66 -8.65
CA TRP A 135 -20.24 6.95 -8.36
C TRP A 135 -21.25 7.33 -9.47
N LYS A 136 -22.51 7.09 -9.24
CA LYS A 136 -23.55 7.55 -10.17
C LYS A 136 -24.04 8.96 -9.87
N GLY A 137 -23.15 9.89 -9.65
CA GLY A 137 -23.36 11.33 -9.72
C GLY A 137 -24.70 11.93 -9.25
N THR A 138 -25.41 11.30 -8.32
CA THR A 138 -26.67 11.77 -7.78
C THR A 138 -26.57 11.97 -6.28
N ASN A 139 -27.30 12.94 -5.74
CA ASN A 139 -27.43 13.13 -4.29
C ASN A 139 -28.24 12.00 -3.64
N ASP A 140 -28.88 11.16 -4.46
CA ASP A 140 -29.61 9.99 -4.00
C ASP A 140 -28.63 8.89 -3.52
N GLY A 141 -29.11 8.01 -2.66
CA GLY A 141 -28.34 6.89 -2.15
C GLY A 141 -27.69 6.07 -3.25
N ASN A 142 -26.39 5.88 -3.17
CA ASN A 142 -25.62 5.04 -4.07
C ASN A 142 -24.83 4.03 -3.25
N SER A 143 -25.14 2.75 -3.41
CA SER A 143 -24.53 1.65 -2.67
C SER A 143 -23.00 1.66 -2.72
N ALA A 144 -22.40 2.18 -3.79
CA ALA A 144 -20.95 2.23 -3.94
C ALA A 144 -20.29 3.33 -3.05
N ARG A 145 -21.04 4.32 -2.58
CA ARG A 145 -20.54 5.31 -1.62
C ARG A 145 -20.68 4.85 -0.17
N ILE A 146 -21.46 3.80 0.09
CA ILE A 146 -21.59 3.27 1.45
C ILE A 146 -20.20 2.83 1.93
N ALA A 147 -19.82 3.31 3.10
CA ALA A 147 -18.63 2.81 3.78
C ALA A 147 -19.01 1.89 4.94
N TYR A 148 -18.19 0.88 5.13
CA TYR A 148 -18.30 -0.02 6.26
C TYR A 148 -17.08 0.16 7.16
N ASN A 149 -17.23 -0.01 8.45
CA ASN A 149 -16.12 -0.10 9.39
C ASN A 149 -15.49 -1.52 9.37
N GLU A 150 -14.47 -1.75 10.19
CA GLU A 150 -13.80 -3.06 10.27
C GLU A 150 -14.72 -4.19 10.81
N ALA A 151 -15.84 -3.84 11.45
CA ALA A 151 -16.86 -4.79 11.90
C ALA A 151 -18.00 -4.99 10.87
N ASP A 152 -17.82 -4.56 9.63
CA ASP A 152 -18.79 -4.64 8.53
C ASP A 152 -20.13 -3.92 8.80
N GLN A 153 -20.11 -2.91 9.63
CA GLN A 153 -21.27 -2.05 9.89
C GLN A 153 -21.22 -0.82 8.98
N ALA A 154 -22.31 -0.51 8.31
CA ALA A 154 -22.42 0.73 7.54
C ALA A 154 -22.32 1.95 8.45
N VAL A 155 -21.47 2.90 8.08
CA VAL A 155 -21.16 4.09 8.86
C VAL A 155 -21.29 5.36 8.03
N ASN A 156 -21.60 6.47 8.69
CA ASN A 156 -21.47 7.79 8.08
C ASN A 156 -19.97 8.16 8.03
N TRP A 157 -19.54 8.82 6.96
CA TRP A 157 -18.15 9.24 6.85
C TRP A 157 -18.02 10.65 6.28
N TRP A 158 -16.97 11.35 6.74
CA TRP A 158 -16.74 12.75 6.44
C TRP A 158 -16.25 13.01 5.01
N GLU A 159 -16.70 14.14 4.49
CA GLU A 159 -16.11 14.85 3.36
C GLU A 159 -15.26 16.02 3.86
N SER A 160 -14.55 16.71 2.95
CA SER A 160 -13.80 17.92 3.31
C SER A 160 -14.54 19.22 3.02
N SER A 161 -15.70 19.17 2.37
CA SER A 161 -16.46 20.36 1.96
C SER A 161 -17.35 20.88 3.09
N PRO A 162 -17.32 22.19 3.42
CA PRO A 162 -18.22 22.77 4.40
C PRO A 162 -19.65 22.85 3.85
N HIS A 163 -20.64 22.47 4.68
CA HIS A 163 -22.05 22.67 4.41
C HIS A 163 -22.54 24.03 4.97
N SER A 164 -22.03 24.44 6.12
CA SER A 164 -22.28 25.73 6.77
C SER A 164 -21.05 26.15 7.57
N ALA A 165 -21.09 27.26 8.26
CA ALA A 165 -19.97 27.70 9.12
C ALA A 165 -19.59 26.66 10.21
N THR A 166 -20.52 25.81 10.61
CA THR A 166 -20.34 24.84 11.70
C THR A 166 -20.53 23.38 11.28
N ALA A 167 -21.06 23.12 10.08
CA ALA A 167 -21.37 21.79 9.60
C ALA A 167 -20.56 21.44 8.33
N VAL A 168 -20.14 20.19 8.25
CA VAL A 168 -19.37 19.63 7.12
C VAL A 168 -20.23 18.54 6.47
N TYR A 169 -20.14 18.44 5.15
CA TYR A 169 -20.79 17.35 4.40
C TYR A 169 -20.27 15.98 4.83
N ALA A 170 -21.15 15.00 4.72
CA ALA A 170 -20.86 13.60 5.01
C ALA A 170 -21.67 12.70 4.09
N VAL A 171 -21.12 11.54 3.76
CA VAL A 171 -21.89 10.45 3.17
C VAL A 171 -22.55 9.66 4.30
N VAL A 172 -23.86 9.50 4.24
CA VAL A 172 -24.59 8.73 5.24
C VAL A 172 -24.65 7.24 4.90
N THR A 173 -25.13 6.43 5.83
CA THR A 173 -25.10 4.94 5.76
C THR A 173 -25.77 4.33 4.54
N ASN A 174 -26.65 5.04 3.84
CA ASN A 174 -27.25 4.58 2.57
C ASN A 174 -26.52 5.12 1.32
N GLY A 175 -25.39 5.80 1.48
CA GLY A 175 -24.61 6.38 0.38
C GLY A 175 -25.12 7.73 -0.14
N ALA A 176 -26.16 8.31 0.47
CA ALA A 176 -26.65 9.65 0.15
C ALA A 176 -25.77 10.74 0.81
N SER A 177 -25.90 11.97 0.31
CA SER A 177 -25.34 13.14 0.95
C SER A 177 -26.08 13.47 2.25
N GLY A 178 -25.33 13.83 3.26
CA GLY A 178 -25.78 14.38 4.52
C GLY A 178 -24.81 15.44 5.03
N TYR A 179 -24.98 15.86 6.26
CA TYR A 179 -24.04 16.75 6.95
C TYR A 179 -24.14 16.54 8.46
N SER A 180 -23.10 16.94 9.16
CA SER A 180 -23.05 16.93 10.62
C SER A 180 -22.23 18.10 11.13
N ASP A 181 -22.44 18.47 12.38
CA ASP A 181 -21.61 19.44 13.07
C ASP A 181 -20.14 19.02 13.04
N ALA A 182 -19.24 19.94 12.76
CA ALA A 182 -17.81 19.66 12.64
C ALA A 182 -17.18 19.06 13.92
N SER A 183 -17.80 19.32 15.08
CA SER A 183 -17.40 18.76 16.38
C SER A 183 -17.98 17.37 16.67
N SER A 184 -18.83 16.83 15.79
CA SER A 184 -19.44 15.51 15.96
C SER A 184 -18.40 14.41 15.87
N THR A 185 -18.45 13.45 16.80
CA THR A 185 -17.62 12.23 16.79
C THR A 185 -18.38 11.01 16.25
N GLY A 186 -19.58 11.22 15.66
CA GLY A 186 -20.41 10.14 15.13
C GLY A 186 -20.07 9.73 13.69
N ASN A 187 -19.30 10.54 12.97
CA ASN A 187 -18.90 10.23 11.61
C ASN A 187 -17.44 9.72 11.57
N TRP A 188 -17.17 8.90 10.61
CA TRP A 188 -15.89 8.19 10.46
C TRP A 188 -14.98 8.88 9.45
N ALA A 189 -13.68 8.78 9.67
CA ALA A 189 -12.68 9.12 8.68
C ALA A 189 -12.59 7.98 7.64
N ARG A 190 -12.68 8.34 6.35
CA ARG A 190 -12.39 7.46 5.21
C ARG A 190 -11.34 8.12 4.35
N PRO A 191 -10.04 7.93 4.69
CA PRO A 191 -8.97 8.64 4.06
C PRO A 191 -8.77 8.27 2.59
N ALA A 192 -8.36 9.25 1.78
CA ALA A 192 -7.76 9.06 0.49
C ALA A 192 -6.28 9.41 0.54
N LEU A 193 -5.48 8.71 -0.28
CA LEU A 193 -4.05 8.91 -0.46
C LEU A 193 -3.76 9.34 -1.89
N ASN A 194 -2.72 10.15 -2.09
CA ASN A 194 -2.14 10.32 -3.42
C ASN A 194 -0.81 9.59 -3.49
N VAL A 195 -0.72 8.58 -4.34
CA VAL A 195 0.47 7.74 -4.52
C VAL A 195 1.15 8.09 -5.84
N SER A 196 2.48 8.01 -5.89
CA SER A 196 3.24 8.22 -7.13
C SER A 196 2.73 7.31 -8.26
N SER A 197 2.59 7.85 -9.46
CA SER A 197 2.17 7.06 -10.66
C SER A 197 3.14 5.94 -11.01
N ASP A 198 4.40 6.07 -10.59
CA ASP A 198 5.46 5.13 -10.89
C ASP A 198 5.63 4.05 -9.80
N THR A 199 4.83 4.14 -8.72
CA THR A 199 4.88 3.13 -7.66
C THR A 199 4.57 1.75 -8.20
N ILE A 200 5.43 0.79 -7.88
CA ILE A 200 5.30 -0.58 -8.32
C ILE A 200 4.15 -1.27 -7.57
N VAL A 201 3.44 -2.12 -8.26
CA VAL A 201 2.42 -3.02 -7.70
C VAL A 201 2.78 -4.46 -8.06
N SER A 202 2.16 -5.42 -7.36
CA SER A 202 2.38 -6.85 -7.61
C SER A 202 2.13 -7.22 -9.08
N ASP A 203 2.75 -8.30 -9.54
CA ASP A 203 2.77 -8.72 -10.93
C ASP A 203 1.38 -8.98 -11.53
N GLU A 204 1.33 -8.92 -12.86
CA GLU A 204 0.14 -9.27 -13.64
C GLU A 204 -0.20 -10.74 -13.40
N GLY A 205 -1.44 -11.00 -12.99
CA GLY A 205 -1.91 -12.35 -12.64
C GLY A 205 -1.95 -12.65 -11.14
N ALA A 206 -1.44 -11.76 -10.29
CA ALA A 206 -1.68 -11.89 -8.85
C ALA A 206 -3.18 -11.73 -8.55
N GLU A 207 -3.75 -12.64 -7.77
CA GLU A 207 -5.15 -12.60 -7.35
C GLU A 207 -5.44 -11.36 -6.50
N ILE A 208 -4.46 -10.93 -5.73
CA ILE A 208 -4.51 -9.73 -4.88
C ILE A 208 -3.38 -8.79 -5.30
N ILE A 209 -3.71 -7.52 -5.53
CA ILE A 209 -2.76 -6.49 -5.94
C ILE A 209 -2.27 -5.73 -4.71
N TYR A 210 -0.98 -5.81 -4.44
CA TYR A 210 -0.32 -5.07 -3.35
C TYR A 210 0.46 -3.88 -3.90
N LEU A 211 0.43 -2.76 -3.14
CA LEU A 211 1.36 -1.66 -3.36
C LEU A 211 2.76 -2.11 -2.91
N MET A 212 3.74 -1.88 -3.77
CA MET A 212 5.11 -2.30 -3.54
C MET A 212 6.03 -1.07 -3.58
N PRO A 213 6.49 -0.56 -2.41
CA PRO A 213 7.32 0.62 -2.37
C PRO A 213 8.59 0.46 -3.20
N SER A 214 8.88 1.44 -4.07
CA SER A 214 10.02 1.38 -5.01
C SER A 214 11.39 1.47 -4.35
N LYS A 215 11.47 1.81 -3.08
CA LYS A 215 12.71 2.09 -2.34
C LYS A 215 12.90 1.27 -1.08
N GLY A 216 12.49 0.00 -1.10
CA GLY A 216 12.76 -0.82 0.07
C GLY A 216 11.92 -2.08 0.12
N TYR A 217 12.27 -2.97 -0.75
CA TYR A 217 11.91 -4.35 -0.50
C TYR A 217 12.50 -4.77 0.84
N ARG A 218 11.75 -5.50 1.65
CA ARG A 218 12.39 -6.28 2.72
C ARG A 218 13.34 -7.25 2.03
N GLU A 219 14.60 -7.14 2.31
CA GLU A 219 15.53 -8.19 1.94
C GLU A 219 15.20 -9.42 2.75
N VAL A 220 14.76 -10.46 2.06
CA VAL A 220 14.59 -11.79 2.65
C VAL A 220 15.90 -12.52 2.44
N GLU A 221 16.64 -12.70 3.51
CA GLU A 221 17.84 -13.51 3.51
C GLU A 221 17.62 -14.78 4.31
N PHE A 222 17.89 -15.90 3.70
CA PHE A 222 17.99 -17.18 4.36
C PHE A 222 19.40 -17.74 4.09
N SER A 223 20.11 -18.12 5.15
CA SER A 223 21.40 -18.80 5.06
C SER A 223 21.42 -19.92 6.08
N GLY A 224 21.67 -21.13 5.63
CA GLY A 224 21.66 -22.28 6.51
C GLY A 224 22.49 -23.44 6.01
N LYS A 225 22.96 -24.28 6.96
CA LYS A 225 23.54 -25.57 6.66
C LYS A 225 22.40 -26.51 6.23
N ALA A 226 22.52 -27.02 5.00
CA ALA A 226 21.54 -27.95 4.44
C ALA A 226 21.92 -29.41 4.68
N LEU A 227 23.19 -29.76 4.49
CA LEU A 227 23.69 -31.12 4.58
C LEU A 227 25.11 -31.17 5.12
N GLU A 228 25.45 -32.32 5.70
CA GLU A 228 26.80 -32.65 6.18
C GLU A 228 27.23 -33.99 5.59
N LEU A 229 28.38 -34.04 4.97
CA LEU A 229 28.85 -35.19 4.17
C LEU A 229 30.31 -35.53 4.48
N ALA A 230 30.58 -36.83 4.54
CA ALA A 230 32.00 -37.32 4.66
C ALA A 230 32.78 -37.14 3.36
N GLN A 231 32.10 -37.24 2.22
CA GLN A 231 32.69 -37.09 0.87
C GLN A 231 32.48 -35.69 0.32
N ARG A 232 33.41 -35.20 -0.48
CA ARG A 232 33.36 -33.89 -1.09
C ARG A 232 32.23 -33.81 -2.11
N PRO A 233 31.27 -32.91 -1.94
CA PRO A 233 30.35 -32.56 -3.01
C PRO A 233 31.09 -31.78 -4.11
N LYS A 234 30.95 -32.23 -5.34
CA LYS A 234 31.58 -31.61 -6.53
C LYS A 234 30.60 -30.76 -7.30
N LYS A 235 29.36 -31.22 -7.36
CA LYS A 235 28.29 -30.53 -8.07
C LYS A 235 27.04 -30.49 -7.27
N ALA A 236 26.20 -29.50 -7.53
CA ALA A 236 24.89 -29.35 -6.95
C ALA A 236 23.85 -28.96 -8.01
N VAL A 237 22.63 -29.46 -7.84
CA VAL A 237 21.44 -28.91 -8.44
C VAL A 237 20.55 -28.45 -7.29
N VAL A 238 20.18 -27.19 -7.29
CA VAL A 238 19.27 -26.63 -6.30
C VAL A 238 17.96 -26.28 -7.01
N GLU A 239 16.89 -26.95 -6.62
CA GLU A 239 15.53 -26.61 -7.04
C GLU A 239 14.91 -25.76 -5.95
N TYR A 240 14.45 -24.58 -6.29
CA TYR A 240 13.79 -23.66 -5.35
C TYR A 240 12.58 -23.00 -6.01
N ASN A 241 11.62 -22.66 -5.18
CA ASN A 241 10.49 -21.83 -5.55
C ASN A 241 10.49 -20.57 -4.67
N ALA A 242 10.40 -19.44 -5.31
CA ALA A 242 10.34 -18.13 -4.65
C ALA A 242 8.95 -17.55 -4.87
N VAL A 243 8.15 -17.54 -3.79
CA VAL A 243 6.78 -17.04 -3.83
C VAL A 243 6.79 -15.58 -3.44
N ASP A 244 6.23 -14.73 -4.29
CA ASP A 244 6.14 -13.26 -4.09
C ASP A 244 7.49 -12.59 -3.76
N LEU A 245 8.58 -13.11 -4.35
CA LEU A 245 9.93 -12.56 -4.25
C LEU A 245 10.42 -12.03 -5.60
N TYR A 246 11.13 -10.90 -5.56
CA TYR A 246 11.76 -10.24 -6.70
C TYR A 246 13.27 -10.20 -6.52
N ASP A 247 14.00 -9.98 -7.59
CA ASP A 247 15.48 -9.95 -7.59
C ASP A 247 16.08 -11.16 -6.84
N VAL A 248 15.51 -12.32 -7.08
CA VAL A 248 15.89 -13.55 -6.41
C VAL A 248 17.31 -13.96 -6.82
N ALA A 249 18.16 -14.18 -5.82
CA ALA A 249 19.49 -14.75 -6.00
C ALA A 249 19.69 -15.90 -5.01
N VAL A 250 20.03 -17.06 -5.51
CA VAL A 250 20.29 -18.25 -4.70
C VAL A 250 21.73 -18.71 -4.91
N TYR A 251 22.36 -19.12 -3.84
CA TYR A 251 23.74 -19.58 -3.83
C TYR A 251 23.86 -20.90 -3.08
N VAL A 252 24.83 -21.69 -3.44
CA VAL A 252 25.21 -22.93 -2.75
C VAL A 252 26.70 -22.94 -2.48
N CYS A 253 27.11 -23.56 -1.37
CA CYS A 253 28.52 -23.82 -1.09
C CYS A 253 28.71 -25.24 -0.55
N ASN A 254 29.91 -25.76 -0.60
CA ASN A 254 30.28 -27.04 0.03
C ASN A 254 31.24 -26.88 1.21
N ASN A 255 31.35 -25.68 1.74
CA ASN A 255 32.21 -25.33 2.87
C ASN A 255 31.52 -24.34 3.80
N TYR A 256 30.28 -24.59 4.14
CA TYR A 256 29.44 -23.67 4.94
C TYR A 256 30.01 -23.37 6.33
N GLY A 257 30.64 -24.37 6.97
CA GLY A 257 31.26 -24.22 8.29
C GLY A 257 32.60 -23.48 8.30
N ASP A 258 33.13 -23.09 7.15
CA ASP A 258 34.37 -22.31 7.09
C ASP A 258 34.10 -20.85 7.51
N SER A 259 35.17 -20.19 7.97
CA SER A 259 35.08 -18.77 8.34
C SER A 259 34.73 -17.84 7.17
N SER A 260 34.96 -18.32 5.93
CA SER A 260 34.62 -17.60 4.70
C SER A 260 34.12 -18.61 3.65
N PRO A 261 32.83 -18.97 3.66
CA PRO A 261 32.28 -19.91 2.69
C PRO A 261 32.36 -19.39 1.26
N THR A 262 32.68 -20.31 0.33
CA THR A 262 32.74 -19.99 -1.12
C THR A 262 31.38 -20.22 -1.76
N TRP A 263 30.61 -19.16 -1.95
CA TRP A 263 29.27 -19.21 -2.51
C TRP A 263 29.27 -19.22 -4.04
N VAL A 264 28.57 -20.17 -4.63
CA VAL A 264 28.37 -20.31 -6.07
C VAL A 264 26.94 -19.95 -6.42
N PRO A 265 26.69 -19.00 -7.33
CA PRO A 265 25.31 -18.65 -7.73
C PRO A 265 24.66 -19.81 -8.50
N VAL A 266 23.37 -20.01 -8.27
CA VAL A 266 22.59 -21.07 -8.92
C VAL A 266 21.34 -20.53 -9.60
N THR A 267 20.97 -21.15 -10.72
CA THR A 267 19.63 -21.04 -11.32
C THR A 267 18.86 -22.31 -10.97
N SER A 268 17.58 -22.17 -10.60
CA SER A 268 16.75 -23.30 -10.18
C SER A 268 16.77 -24.44 -11.22
N GLY A 269 17.10 -25.65 -10.76
CA GLY A 269 17.19 -26.83 -11.60
C GLY A 269 18.45 -26.96 -12.46
N ALA A 270 19.34 -25.96 -12.46
CA ALA A 270 20.60 -26.05 -13.19
C ALA A 270 21.72 -26.64 -12.33
N GLU A 271 22.61 -27.44 -12.99
CA GLU A 271 23.79 -27.99 -12.34
C GLU A 271 24.89 -26.93 -12.21
N VAL A 272 25.52 -26.86 -11.04
CA VAL A 272 26.67 -25.98 -10.79
C VAL A 272 27.85 -26.75 -10.18
N GLU A 273 29.07 -26.36 -10.53
CA GLU A 273 30.28 -26.87 -9.95
C GLU A 273 30.57 -26.22 -8.59
N LEU A 274 30.88 -27.03 -7.57
CA LEU A 274 31.28 -26.57 -6.25
C LEU A 274 32.80 -26.46 -6.19
N THR A 275 33.30 -25.26 -6.17
CA THR A 275 34.71 -24.96 -6.44
C THR A 275 35.64 -25.17 -5.26
N ASN A 276 35.14 -25.16 -4.02
CA ASN A 276 36.00 -25.34 -2.86
C ASN A 276 36.54 -26.77 -2.77
N THR A 277 37.85 -26.91 -2.65
CA THR A 277 38.56 -28.20 -2.59
C THR A 277 39.17 -28.52 -1.23
N VAL A 278 39.12 -27.59 -0.32
CA VAL A 278 39.68 -27.70 1.03
C VAL A 278 38.54 -27.64 2.06
N LYS A 279 38.50 -28.58 2.98
CA LYS A 279 37.59 -28.51 4.14
C LYS A 279 38.36 -28.08 5.39
N GLN A 280 37.71 -27.23 6.18
CA GLN A 280 38.26 -26.74 7.45
C GLN A 280 37.56 -27.38 8.65
N THR A 281 36.43 -28.08 8.40
CA THR A 281 35.66 -28.81 9.39
C THR A 281 35.82 -30.31 9.26
N GLU A 282 35.34 -31.10 10.21
CA GLU A 282 35.43 -32.57 10.18
C GLU A 282 34.76 -33.19 8.95
N ASN A 283 33.60 -32.64 8.60
CA ASN A 283 32.81 -33.04 7.43
C ASN A 283 32.71 -31.90 6.41
N TRP A 284 32.29 -32.22 5.18
CA TRP A 284 31.87 -31.22 4.20
C TRP A 284 30.48 -30.71 4.57
N GLU A 285 30.36 -29.43 4.75
CA GLU A 285 29.09 -28.80 5.04
C GLU A 285 28.57 -28.08 3.82
N VAL A 286 27.40 -28.53 3.32
CA VAL A 286 26.72 -27.85 2.22
C VAL A 286 25.77 -26.83 2.80
N GLY A 287 25.92 -25.59 2.35
CA GLY A 287 25.03 -24.49 2.72
C GLY A 287 24.26 -23.96 1.53
N VAL A 288 23.09 -23.43 1.78
CA VAL A 288 22.30 -22.66 0.81
C VAL A 288 22.06 -21.26 1.37
N LYS A 289 22.17 -20.28 0.50
CA LYS A 289 21.92 -18.90 0.80
C LYS A 289 20.98 -18.33 -0.25
N CYS A 290 19.85 -17.81 0.19
CA CYS A 290 18.84 -17.24 -0.67
C CYS A 290 18.66 -15.76 -0.33
N TYR A 291 18.59 -14.94 -1.36
CA TYR A 291 18.20 -13.53 -1.27
C TYR A 291 17.01 -13.29 -2.15
N GLY A 292 16.14 -12.47 -1.69
CA GLY A 292 15.05 -11.95 -2.47
C GLY A 292 14.56 -10.67 -1.87
N LYS A 293 13.84 -9.90 -2.65
CA LYS A 293 13.13 -8.73 -2.18
C LYS A 293 11.66 -9.06 -2.15
N SER A 294 11.03 -8.91 -1.00
CA SER A 294 9.60 -9.16 -0.82
C SER A 294 8.84 -7.88 -0.55
N SER A 295 7.64 -7.78 -1.12
CA SER A 295 6.72 -6.71 -0.76
C SER A 295 6.20 -6.86 0.66
N LEU A 296 5.72 -8.04 1.08
CA LEU A 296 5.15 -8.27 2.43
C LEU A 296 5.09 -9.74 2.85
N TYR A 297 4.89 -10.66 1.91
CA TYR A 297 4.64 -12.08 2.20
C TYR A 297 5.52 -13.04 1.41
N GLY A 298 6.53 -12.50 0.71
CA GLY A 298 7.41 -13.34 -0.06
C GLY A 298 8.24 -14.28 0.82
N TYR A 299 8.32 -15.51 0.41
CA TYR A 299 9.11 -16.53 1.09
C TYR A 299 9.75 -17.48 0.08
N PHE A 300 10.80 -18.14 0.52
CA PHE A 300 11.32 -19.30 -0.19
C PHE A 300 10.67 -20.55 0.35
N GLU A 301 10.18 -21.41 -0.54
CA GLU A 301 9.90 -22.80 -0.17
C GLU A 301 11.21 -23.53 0.13
N GLU A 302 11.16 -24.55 0.96
CA GLU A 302 12.34 -25.32 1.33
C GLU A 302 13.07 -25.84 0.08
N PRO A 303 14.33 -25.45 -0.16
CA PRO A 303 15.02 -25.81 -1.38
C PRO A 303 15.36 -27.31 -1.37
N ILE A 304 15.20 -27.95 -2.54
CA ILE A 304 15.64 -29.33 -2.77
C ILE A 304 17.04 -29.29 -3.33
N ILE A 305 18.00 -29.96 -2.67
CA ILE A 305 19.39 -30.01 -3.09
C ILE A 305 19.74 -31.44 -3.50
N LYS A 306 20.18 -31.61 -4.74
CA LYS A 306 20.74 -32.85 -5.28
C LYS A 306 22.23 -32.67 -5.45
N LEU A 307 23.02 -33.60 -4.95
CA LEU A 307 24.49 -33.51 -4.95
C LEU A 307 25.13 -34.68 -5.71
N GLU A 308 26.19 -34.37 -6.47
CA GLU A 308 27.16 -35.33 -6.94
C GLU A 308 28.40 -35.25 -6.02
N VAL A 309 28.74 -36.39 -5.38
CA VAL A 309 29.89 -36.47 -4.47
C VAL A 309 31.10 -37.10 -5.18
N ALA A 310 32.31 -36.88 -4.63
CA ALA A 310 33.58 -37.38 -5.18
C ALA A 310 33.73 -38.88 -4.95
#